data_69d7857db25e395508c90aae917cc896
#
_entry.id   69d7857db25e395508c90aae917cc896
#
_cell.length_a   1.000
_cell.length_b   1.000
_cell.length_c   1.000
_cell.angle_alpha   90.00
_cell.angle_beta   90.00
_cell.angle_gamma   90.00
#
_symmetry.space_group_name_H-M   'P 1'
#
loop_
_entity.id
_entity.type
_entity.pdbx_description
1 polymer ?
#
loop_
_entity_poly.entity_id
_entity_poly.type
_entity_poly.pdbx_seq_one_letter_code
_entity_poly.pdbx_strand_id
1 'polypeptide(L)'
;MHGLYGYFARNMKGKKGQSGFTLIELLVVVTILGVLAAIVTLSLVGLTTNAQAKACEQEYKTVQAGLDAYMANNNVDTITATAGTSDMTTPIVLYNKAPSAADPTYVRNSPTRWAYVWDATGRITGVAAATGGPAVPAGCTVSGG
;
A
#
# COMPACT_ATOMS: atom_id res chain seq x y z
N MET A 1 67.79 14.29 -9.15
CA MET A 1 66.43 14.03 -8.73
C MET A 1 65.81 15.28 -8.09
N HIS A 2 65.55 16.33 -8.85
CA HIS A 2 65.01 17.60 -8.32
C HIS A 2 63.81 18.14 -9.12
N GLY A 3 63.05 17.29 -9.80
CA GLY A 3 61.97 17.73 -10.69
C GLY A 3 60.50 17.58 -10.19
N LEU A 4 60.22 16.69 -9.26
CA LEU A 4 58.82 16.37 -8.88
C LEU A 4 58.25 17.30 -7.81
N TYR A 5 59.06 17.74 -6.86
CA TYR A 5 58.59 18.66 -5.79
C TYR A 5 58.17 20.04 -6.29
N GLY A 6 58.82 20.52 -7.35
CA GLY A 6 58.47 21.83 -7.95
C GLY A 6 57.13 21.81 -8.70
N TYR A 7 56.70 20.65 -9.19
CA TYR A 7 55.45 20.56 -9.96
C TYR A 7 54.21 20.55 -9.03
N PHE A 8 54.34 19.88 -7.88
CA PHE A 8 53.25 19.88 -6.88
C PHE A 8 53.07 21.21 -6.16
N ALA A 9 54.16 21.94 -5.86
CA ALA A 9 54.09 23.21 -5.17
C ALA A 9 53.48 24.34 -6.05
N ARG A 10 53.52 24.22 -7.38
CA ARG A 10 53.01 25.21 -8.32
C ARG A 10 51.52 25.04 -8.59
N ASN A 11 50.97 23.82 -8.38
CA ASN A 11 49.54 23.53 -8.61
C ASN A 11 48.67 23.77 -7.39
N MET A 12 49.25 24.04 -6.22
CA MET A 12 48.52 24.37 -4.98
C MET A 12 48.29 25.85 -4.75
N LYS A 13 48.60 26.70 -5.73
CA LYS A 13 48.10 28.07 -5.70
C LYS A 13 46.62 28.05 -6.03
N GLY A 14 45.80 27.86 -4.97
CA GLY A 14 44.36 27.94 -5.04
C GLY A 14 43.93 29.21 -5.79
N LYS A 15 43.01 29.04 -6.74
CA LYS A 15 42.36 30.13 -7.44
C LYS A 15 41.80 31.09 -6.40
N LYS A 16 42.32 32.31 -6.34
CA LYS A 16 41.74 33.42 -5.58
C LYS A 16 40.30 33.61 -6.07
N GLY A 17 39.31 33.23 -5.22
CA GLY A 17 37.87 33.35 -5.54
C GLY A 17 37.00 32.22 -5.10
N GLN A 18 37.53 31.13 -4.54
CA GLN A 18 36.69 30.11 -3.91
C GLN A 18 36.58 30.44 -2.41
N SER A 19 35.54 31.20 -2.04
CA SER A 19 35.12 31.28 -0.65
C SER A 19 34.53 29.93 -0.29
N GLY A 20 35.22 29.15 0.53
CA GLY A 20 34.70 27.94 1.10
C GLY A 20 33.59 28.28 2.10
N PHE A 21 32.61 27.37 2.22
CA PHE A 21 31.57 27.47 3.26
C PHE A 21 32.21 27.46 4.66
N THR A 22 31.69 28.28 5.54
CA THR A 22 32.10 28.28 6.94
C THR A 22 31.51 27.05 7.65
N LEU A 23 32.19 26.54 8.66
CA LEU A 23 31.71 25.40 9.47
C LEU A 23 30.35 25.71 10.11
N ILE A 24 30.11 26.97 10.49
CA ILE A 24 28.85 27.38 11.10
C ILE A 24 27.71 27.38 10.09
N GLU A 25 27.94 27.73 8.82
CA GLU A 25 26.91 27.65 7.78
C GLU A 25 26.46 26.21 7.56
N LEU A 26 27.38 25.25 7.50
CA LEU A 26 27.04 23.84 7.40
C LEU A 26 26.32 23.34 8.67
N LEU A 27 26.75 23.75 9.85
CA LEU A 27 26.13 23.36 11.10
C LEU A 27 24.66 23.81 11.15
N VAL A 28 24.38 25.07 10.80
CA VAL A 28 23.01 25.61 10.77
C VAL A 28 22.14 24.86 9.76
N VAL A 29 22.65 24.58 8.57
CA VAL A 29 21.91 23.84 7.55
C VAL A 29 21.54 22.43 8.02
N VAL A 30 22.49 21.67 8.58
CA VAL A 30 22.21 20.30 9.03
C VAL A 30 21.29 20.26 10.25
N THR A 31 21.33 21.25 11.13
CA THR A 31 20.40 21.34 12.27
C THR A 31 18.98 21.62 11.79
N ILE A 32 18.77 22.54 10.86
CA ILE A 32 17.46 22.85 10.30
C ILE A 32 16.91 21.62 9.55
N LEU A 33 17.73 20.98 8.70
CA LEU A 33 17.33 19.76 7.99
C LEU A 33 16.97 18.62 8.95
N GLY A 34 17.72 18.46 10.04
CA GLY A 34 17.43 17.46 11.07
C GLY A 34 16.08 17.66 11.75
N VAL A 35 15.73 18.89 12.11
CA VAL A 35 14.43 19.24 12.69
C VAL A 35 13.29 18.99 11.69
N LEU A 36 13.45 19.44 10.44
CA LEU A 36 12.44 19.22 9.40
C LEU A 36 12.24 17.73 9.12
N ALA A 37 13.31 16.95 9.02
CA ALA A 37 13.22 15.50 8.82
C ALA A 37 12.48 14.82 9.98
N ALA A 38 12.71 15.23 11.23
CA ALA A 38 12.01 14.67 12.38
C ALA A 38 10.49 14.94 12.33
N ILE A 39 10.06 16.12 11.94
CA ILE A 39 8.65 16.48 11.83
C ILE A 39 7.98 15.66 10.73
N VAL A 40 8.62 15.53 9.56
CA VAL A 40 8.08 14.79 8.41
C VAL A 40 7.92 13.29 8.73
N THR A 41 8.90 12.67 9.40
CA THR A 41 8.81 11.25 9.76
C THR A 41 7.66 10.96 10.71
N LEU A 42 7.42 11.80 11.72
CA LEU A 42 6.28 11.64 12.65
C LEU A 42 4.93 11.77 11.94
N SER A 43 4.81 12.69 10.97
CA SER A 43 3.59 12.88 10.19
C SER A 43 3.26 11.69 9.29
N LEU A 44 4.28 11.07 8.67
CA LEU A 44 4.10 9.95 7.75
C LEU A 44 3.61 8.67 8.41
N VAL A 45 4.02 8.38 9.65
CA VAL A 45 3.62 7.14 10.37
C VAL A 45 2.11 7.10 10.59
N GLY A 46 1.49 8.20 11.00
CA GLY A 46 0.02 8.27 11.18
C GLY A 46 -0.76 8.18 9.86
N LEU A 47 -0.21 8.72 8.77
CA LEU A 47 -0.86 8.73 7.46
C LEU A 47 -0.92 7.33 6.84
N THR A 48 0.15 6.54 6.96
CA THR A 48 0.22 5.19 6.38
C THR A 48 -0.78 4.23 7.03
N THR A 49 -0.98 4.31 8.35
CA THR A 49 -1.94 3.48 9.09
C THR A 49 -3.38 3.78 8.65
N ASN A 50 -3.74 5.06 8.53
CA ASN A 50 -5.05 5.46 8.04
C ASN A 50 -5.28 5.08 6.58
N ALA A 51 -4.26 5.17 5.73
CA ALA A 51 -4.34 4.77 4.34
C ALA A 51 -4.59 3.26 4.19
N GLN A 52 -3.96 2.43 5.02
CA GLN A 52 -4.19 0.97 5.01
C GLN A 52 -5.61 0.61 5.47
N ALA A 53 -6.15 1.27 6.50
CA ALA A 53 -7.53 1.06 6.95
C ALA A 53 -8.53 1.43 5.85
N LYS A 54 -8.30 2.56 5.18
CA LYS A 54 -9.14 2.99 4.04
C LYS A 54 -9.02 2.08 2.82
N ALA A 55 -7.84 1.55 2.52
CA ALA A 55 -7.64 0.56 1.47
C ALA A 55 -8.42 -0.74 1.75
N CYS A 56 -8.41 -1.21 2.99
CA CYS A 56 -9.18 -2.36 3.42
C CYS A 56 -10.70 -2.11 3.29
N GLU A 57 -11.19 -0.96 3.74
CA GLU A 57 -12.59 -0.57 3.60
C GLU A 57 -13.04 -0.52 2.13
N GLN A 58 -12.19 0.00 1.24
CA GLN A 58 -12.49 0.06 -0.19
C GLN A 58 -12.50 -1.33 -0.85
N GLU A 59 -11.54 -2.18 -0.50
CA GLU A 59 -11.51 -3.55 -1.01
C GLU A 59 -12.73 -4.33 -0.54
N TYR A 60 -13.10 -4.22 0.74
CA TYR A 60 -14.33 -4.78 1.30
C TYR A 60 -15.57 -4.38 0.49
N LYS A 61 -15.77 -3.08 0.25
CA LYS A 61 -16.90 -2.57 -0.53
C LYS A 61 -16.90 -3.11 -1.98
N THR A 62 -15.72 -3.25 -2.56
CA THR A 62 -15.59 -3.81 -3.91
C THR A 62 -15.98 -5.30 -3.95
N VAL A 63 -15.56 -6.07 -2.96
CA VAL A 63 -15.93 -7.50 -2.88
C VAL A 63 -17.41 -7.66 -2.60
N GLN A 64 -17.99 -6.83 -1.72
CA GLN A 64 -19.44 -6.84 -1.45
C GLN A 64 -20.23 -6.53 -2.72
N ALA A 65 -19.86 -5.48 -3.45
CA ALA A 65 -20.50 -5.15 -4.73
C ALA A 65 -20.34 -6.27 -5.77
N GLY A 66 -19.21 -6.99 -5.75
CA GLY A 66 -18.98 -8.16 -6.59
C GLY A 66 -19.91 -9.32 -6.25
N LEU A 67 -20.15 -9.59 -4.96
CA LEU A 67 -21.11 -10.60 -4.48
C LEU A 67 -22.54 -10.25 -4.91
N ASP A 68 -22.96 -9.00 -4.70
CA ASP A 68 -24.29 -8.51 -5.07
C ASP A 68 -24.50 -8.61 -6.60
N ALA A 69 -23.49 -8.23 -7.37
CA ALA A 69 -23.54 -8.32 -8.83
C ALA A 69 -23.58 -9.79 -9.32
N TYR A 70 -22.83 -10.67 -8.68
CA TYR A 70 -22.87 -12.12 -8.97
C TYR A 70 -24.27 -12.68 -8.72
N MET A 71 -24.86 -12.39 -7.56
CA MET A 71 -26.21 -12.86 -7.21
C MET A 71 -27.25 -12.34 -8.18
N ALA A 72 -27.21 -11.05 -8.51
CA ALA A 72 -28.12 -10.43 -9.46
C ALA A 72 -27.98 -11.03 -10.87
N ASN A 73 -26.76 -11.25 -11.36
CA ASN A 73 -26.53 -11.78 -12.70
C ASN A 73 -26.96 -13.25 -12.83
N ASN A 74 -26.79 -14.02 -11.77
CA ASN A 74 -27.18 -15.45 -11.74
C ASN A 74 -28.63 -15.67 -11.26
N ASN A 75 -29.34 -14.59 -10.90
CA ASN A 75 -30.72 -14.62 -10.39
C ASN A 75 -30.86 -15.59 -9.20
N VAL A 76 -29.94 -15.51 -8.23
CA VAL A 76 -29.91 -16.34 -7.02
C VAL A 76 -30.03 -15.47 -5.77
N ASP A 77 -30.81 -15.91 -4.80
CA ASP A 77 -30.99 -15.23 -3.51
C ASP A 77 -30.01 -15.72 -2.45
N THR A 78 -29.34 -16.85 -2.72
CA THR A 78 -28.37 -17.44 -1.78
C THR A 78 -27.16 -17.97 -2.52
N ILE A 79 -26.02 -17.92 -1.83
CA ILE A 79 -24.71 -18.40 -2.32
C ILE A 79 -24.03 -19.27 -1.27
N THR A 80 -22.99 -19.97 -1.66
CA THR A 80 -22.16 -20.74 -0.73
C THR A 80 -21.44 -19.81 0.22
N ALA A 81 -21.72 -19.90 1.52
CA ALA A 81 -21.02 -19.15 2.56
C ALA A 81 -19.56 -19.58 2.68
N THR A 82 -18.70 -18.69 3.16
CA THR A 82 -17.28 -19.00 3.41
C THR A 82 -16.86 -18.59 4.81
N ALA A 83 -15.97 -19.39 5.42
CA ALA A 83 -15.35 -19.08 6.69
C ALA A 83 -14.14 -18.11 6.56
N GLY A 84 -13.81 -17.70 5.33
CA GLY A 84 -12.75 -16.73 5.01
C GLY A 84 -11.92 -17.19 3.83
N THR A 85 -11.98 -16.41 2.73
CA THR A 85 -11.17 -16.64 1.54
C THR A 85 -10.64 -15.33 0.98
N SER A 86 -9.43 -15.36 0.46
CA SER A 86 -8.87 -14.33 -0.42
C SER A 86 -8.91 -14.77 -1.89
N ASP A 87 -9.21 -16.04 -2.15
CA ASP A 87 -9.38 -16.58 -3.48
C ASP A 87 -10.81 -16.30 -3.97
N MET A 88 -10.92 -15.43 -4.97
CA MET A 88 -12.17 -15.02 -5.57
C MET A 88 -12.64 -15.95 -6.70
N THR A 89 -12.02 -17.12 -6.83
CA THR A 89 -12.44 -18.18 -7.77
C THR A 89 -13.22 -19.30 -7.09
N THR A 90 -13.17 -19.38 -5.74
CA THR A 90 -13.83 -20.39 -4.91
C THR A 90 -14.35 -19.76 -3.60
N PRO A 91 -15.47 -20.22 -3.01
CA PRO A 91 -16.42 -21.26 -3.47
C PRO A 91 -17.36 -20.78 -4.59
N ILE A 92 -17.35 -19.50 -4.93
CA ILE A 92 -18.08 -18.93 -6.06
C ILE A 92 -17.10 -18.16 -6.95
N VAL A 93 -17.37 -18.10 -8.25
CA VAL A 93 -16.49 -17.44 -9.21
C VAL A 93 -16.81 -15.96 -9.26
N LEU A 94 -16.13 -15.16 -8.46
CA LEU A 94 -16.18 -13.70 -8.53
C LEU A 94 -15.11 -13.13 -9.47
N TYR A 95 -14.00 -13.85 -9.64
CA TYR A 95 -12.91 -13.47 -10.53
C TYR A 95 -12.73 -14.47 -11.65
N ASN A 96 -12.75 -13.98 -12.87
CA ASN A 96 -12.41 -14.74 -14.05
C ASN A 96 -11.25 -14.08 -14.79
N LYS A 97 -10.17 -14.81 -14.99
CA LYS A 97 -8.97 -14.30 -15.70
C LYS A 97 -9.23 -14.03 -17.19
N ALA A 98 -10.20 -14.75 -17.80
CA ALA A 98 -10.60 -14.59 -19.19
C ALA A 98 -12.12 -14.37 -19.28
N PRO A 99 -12.62 -13.19 -18.85
CA PRO A 99 -14.07 -12.95 -18.78
C PRO A 99 -14.73 -12.95 -20.15
N SER A 100 -15.94 -13.45 -20.20
CA SER A 100 -16.82 -13.43 -21.37
C SER A 100 -18.21 -12.90 -20.98
N ALA A 101 -19.09 -12.70 -21.95
CA ALA A 101 -20.45 -12.30 -21.67
C ALA A 101 -21.26 -13.35 -20.89
N ALA A 102 -20.91 -14.64 -21.05
CA ALA A 102 -21.52 -15.75 -20.34
C ALA A 102 -20.87 -16.01 -18.97
N ASP A 103 -19.64 -15.58 -18.78
CA ASP A 103 -18.86 -15.80 -17.56
C ASP A 103 -18.05 -14.53 -17.23
N PRO A 104 -18.72 -13.51 -16.71
CA PRO A 104 -18.11 -12.22 -16.40
C PRO A 104 -17.23 -12.28 -15.14
N THR A 105 -16.35 -11.28 -14.97
CA THR A 105 -15.65 -11.04 -13.71
C THR A 105 -16.34 -9.94 -12.92
N TYR A 106 -16.51 -10.15 -11.62
CA TYR A 106 -17.19 -9.22 -10.72
C TYR A 106 -16.22 -8.46 -9.83
N VAL A 107 -15.03 -9.05 -9.58
CA VAL A 107 -13.94 -8.39 -8.86
C VAL A 107 -12.70 -8.33 -9.75
N ARG A 108 -11.86 -7.34 -9.51
CA ARG A 108 -10.73 -7.03 -10.38
C ARG A 108 -9.54 -7.97 -10.21
N ASN A 109 -9.34 -8.49 -9.02
CA ASN A 109 -8.16 -9.28 -8.66
C ASN A 109 -8.53 -10.52 -7.85
N SER A 110 -7.76 -11.59 -8.05
CA SER A 110 -7.68 -12.76 -7.19
C SER A 110 -6.21 -13.19 -7.11
N PRO A 111 -5.65 -13.47 -5.92
CA PRO A 111 -6.27 -13.28 -4.63
C PRO A 111 -6.45 -11.81 -4.24
N THR A 112 -7.40 -11.53 -3.34
CA THR A 112 -7.54 -10.23 -2.67
C THR A 112 -6.47 -10.06 -1.60
N ARG A 113 -6.25 -8.83 -1.14
CA ARG A 113 -5.21 -8.53 -0.14
C ARG A 113 -5.54 -9.09 1.24
N TRP A 114 -6.83 -9.13 1.59
CA TRP A 114 -7.36 -9.73 2.81
C TRP A 114 -8.33 -10.86 2.48
N ALA A 115 -8.60 -11.73 3.46
CA ALA A 115 -9.59 -12.77 3.35
C ALA A 115 -10.95 -12.26 3.84
N TYR A 116 -12.00 -12.61 3.13
CA TYR A 116 -13.37 -12.17 3.41
C TYR A 116 -14.23 -13.38 3.84
N VAL A 117 -15.03 -13.16 4.88
CA VAL A 117 -16.04 -14.11 5.36
C VAL A 117 -17.39 -13.56 4.94
N TRP A 118 -18.20 -14.36 4.26
CA TRP A 118 -19.57 -14.01 3.91
C TRP A 118 -20.54 -15.13 4.24
N ASP A 119 -21.79 -14.77 4.51
CA ASP A 119 -22.88 -15.68 4.77
C ASP A 119 -23.60 -16.13 3.49
N ALA A 120 -24.61 -17.00 3.65
CA ALA A 120 -25.38 -17.50 2.52
C ALA A 120 -26.21 -16.43 1.80
N THR A 121 -26.43 -15.27 2.41
CA THR A 121 -27.13 -14.13 1.78
C THR A 121 -26.20 -13.25 0.96
N GLY A 122 -24.93 -13.61 0.85
CA GLY A 122 -23.91 -12.83 0.14
C GLY A 122 -23.38 -11.63 0.93
N ARG A 123 -23.72 -11.50 2.21
CA ARG A 123 -23.27 -10.41 3.05
C ARG A 123 -21.91 -10.74 3.67
N ILE A 124 -20.94 -9.82 3.53
CA ILE A 124 -19.66 -9.97 4.21
C ILE A 124 -19.83 -9.70 5.69
N THR A 125 -19.48 -10.67 6.51
CA THR A 125 -19.59 -10.65 7.97
C THR A 125 -18.26 -10.48 8.69
N GLY A 126 -17.13 -10.64 7.97
CA GLY A 126 -15.81 -10.51 8.56
C GLY A 126 -14.71 -10.31 7.54
N VAL A 127 -13.59 -9.75 8.02
CA VAL A 127 -12.32 -9.63 7.29
C VAL A 127 -11.23 -10.24 8.15
N ALA A 128 -10.38 -11.06 7.55
CA ALA A 128 -9.24 -11.72 8.18
C ALA A 128 -7.95 -11.50 7.37
N ALA A 129 -6.80 -11.80 7.96
CA ALA A 129 -5.56 -11.84 7.22
C ALA A 129 -5.61 -12.96 6.17
N ALA A 130 -5.25 -12.67 4.93
CA ALA A 130 -5.06 -13.69 3.91
C ALA A 130 -3.81 -14.51 4.22
N THR A 131 -3.74 -15.75 3.76
CA THR A 131 -2.56 -16.61 3.94
C THR A 131 -1.33 -15.95 3.31
N GLY A 132 -0.32 -15.63 4.12
CA GLY A 132 0.87 -14.89 3.66
C GLY A 132 0.63 -13.40 3.38
N GLY A 133 -0.56 -12.89 3.63
CA GLY A 133 -0.92 -11.48 3.47
C GLY A 133 -0.64 -10.64 4.72
N PRO A 134 -0.86 -9.31 4.62
CA PRO A 134 -0.71 -8.42 5.75
C PRO A 134 -1.79 -8.63 6.80
N ALA A 135 -1.50 -8.28 8.05
CA ALA A 135 -2.50 -8.20 9.10
C ALA A 135 -3.64 -7.24 8.72
N VAL A 136 -4.83 -7.50 9.24
CA VAL A 136 -5.96 -6.58 9.06
C VAL A 136 -5.65 -5.27 9.80
N PRO A 137 -5.69 -4.11 9.12
CA PRO A 137 -5.38 -2.84 9.76
C PRO A 137 -6.40 -2.49 10.85
N ALA A 138 -5.93 -1.88 11.94
CA ALA A 138 -6.83 -1.29 12.93
C ALA A 138 -7.75 -0.27 12.24
N GLY A 139 -9.07 -0.39 12.44
CA GLY A 139 -10.07 0.45 11.77
C GLY A 139 -10.63 -0.11 10.46
N CYS A 140 -10.16 -1.26 9.97
CA CYS A 140 -10.86 -2.01 8.94
C CYS A 140 -11.97 -2.84 9.60
N THR A 141 -13.13 -2.22 9.77
CA THR A 141 -14.32 -2.89 10.31
C THR A 141 -15.31 -3.17 9.19
N VAL A 142 -15.88 -4.37 9.22
CA VAL A 142 -17.04 -4.70 8.38
C VAL A 142 -18.21 -3.94 8.97
N SER A 143 -18.65 -2.87 8.31
CA SER A 143 -19.86 -2.15 8.70
C SER A 143 -21.05 -2.99 8.24
N GLY A 144 -21.38 -3.99 9.02
CA GLY A 144 -22.63 -4.70 8.90
C GLY A 144 -23.68 -3.95 9.68
N GLY A 145 -24.57 -3.20 8.99
CA GLY A 145 -25.74 -2.58 9.58
C GLY A 145 -26.67 -3.61 10.25
#